data_12bb81650f13021a37832a80c20c100e
#
_entry.id   12bb81650f13021a37832a80c20c100e
#
_cell.length_a   1.000
_cell.length_b   1.000
_cell.length_c   1.000
_cell.angle_alpha   90.00
_cell.angle_beta   90.00
_cell.angle_gamma   90.00
#
_symmetry.space_group_name_H-M   'P 1'
#
loop_
_entity.id
_entity.type
_entity.pdbx_description
1 polymer ?
#
loop_
_entity_poly.entity_id
_entity_poly.type
_entity_poly.pdbx_seq_one_letter_code
_entity_poly.pdbx_strand_id
1 'polypeptide(L)'
;MKAGFRTLISPAAGAALLIGLGVASASAADKVLVGLITKTDTNPFFVKMREGASAKAKELGINLQTFAGKYDGDNDTQVAAVENLISAGAKGILITPSDTKAIVPAIKKARDAGILIIALDTPLDPIEAADATFATDNFQAGVLIGQWAAGTLGDKAKTAHVAFLDALENQPTVDLARDHGFMKGFGIDVTDPSRYGNEADKRIVGHQWGKGAPDGGRTGMENLLQKDPDVNVVYTINEPTAAGAYEALKGAGKADGSVLMVSVDGGCPGVKDVKAGHIGATSQQYPLLMASMGVQAVAEFAKSGKKPEASPGLKFFNTGVKLITDKPVPGLPSLDSAQGLDKCWG
;
A
#
# COMPACT_ATOMS: atom_id res chain seq x y z
N MET A 1 23.76 32.55 105.01
CA MET A 1 25.10 32.72 104.45
C MET A 1 25.22 31.84 103.19
N LYS A 2 25.73 32.36 102.16
CA LYS A 2 26.03 31.83 100.84
C LYS A 2 24.96 32.12 99.76
N ALA A 3 25.29 33.10 99.01
CA ALA A 3 24.65 33.53 97.76
C ALA A 3 24.89 32.51 96.67
N GLY A 4 23.85 32.23 95.83
CA GLY A 4 23.93 31.43 94.63
C GLY A 4 23.57 32.25 93.42
N PHE A 5 24.53 32.47 92.57
CA PHE A 5 24.42 33.16 91.30
C PHE A 5 23.58 32.30 90.29
N ARG A 6 22.56 32.88 89.71
CA ARG A 6 21.82 32.30 88.60
C ARG A 6 22.29 32.91 87.29
N THR A 7 22.91 32.13 86.46
CA THR A 7 23.25 32.45 85.05
C THR A 7 22.10 32.15 84.18
N LEU A 8 21.60 33.16 83.45
CA LEU A 8 20.60 33.03 82.38
C LEU A 8 21.32 32.65 81.08
N ILE A 9 20.94 31.51 80.51
CA ILE A 9 21.36 31.10 79.19
C ILE A 9 20.15 31.28 78.24
N SER A 10 20.27 32.20 77.26
CA SER A 10 19.32 32.37 76.14
C SER A 10 19.56 31.30 75.13
N PRO A 11 18.52 30.63 74.55
CA PRO A 11 18.69 29.81 73.34
C PRO A 11 18.54 30.66 72.10
N ALA A 12 19.58 30.70 71.28
CA ALA A 12 19.52 31.20 69.87
C ALA A 12 18.76 30.23 69.03
N ALA A 13 17.64 30.66 68.44
CA ALA A 13 16.88 29.90 67.46
C ALA A 13 17.60 29.94 66.10
N GLY A 14 18.22 28.84 65.78
CA GLY A 14 18.75 28.61 64.39
C GLY A 14 17.62 28.20 63.42
N ALA A 15 17.21 29.09 62.52
CA ALA A 15 16.32 28.77 61.48
C ALA A 15 17.09 28.01 60.37
N ALA A 16 16.92 26.68 60.29
CA ALA A 16 17.42 25.85 59.17
C ALA A 16 16.51 26.04 57.97
N LEU A 17 17.01 26.74 56.95
CA LEU A 17 16.36 26.91 55.65
C LEU A 17 16.54 25.60 54.86
N LEU A 18 15.55 24.71 54.85
CA LEU A 18 15.49 23.53 53.97
C LEU A 18 15.14 23.99 52.55
N ILE A 19 16.18 24.20 51.72
CA ILE A 19 16.01 24.35 50.31
C ILE A 19 15.65 22.96 49.74
N GLY A 20 14.35 22.71 49.56
CA GLY A 20 13.86 21.55 48.84
C GLY A 20 14.23 21.66 47.36
N LEU A 21 15.28 20.96 46.92
CA LEU A 21 15.52 20.68 45.53
C LEU A 21 14.36 19.81 45.00
N GLY A 22 13.34 20.47 44.43
CA GLY A 22 12.33 19.80 43.65
C GLY A 22 13.00 19.20 42.43
N VAL A 23 13.33 17.90 42.47
CA VAL A 23 13.68 17.14 41.29
C VAL A 23 12.42 17.10 40.47
N ALA A 24 12.27 17.99 39.47
CA ALA A 24 11.30 17.87 38.45
C ALA A 24 11.67 16.59 37.68
N SER A 25 10.98 15.48 38.00
CA SER A 25 11.00 14.30 37.15
C SER A 25 10.50 14.76 35.82
N ALA A 26 11.42 14.97 34.87
CA ALA A 26 11.06 15.08 33.45
C ALA A 26 10.34 13.76 33.11
N SER A 27 9.01 13.80 33.11
CA SER A 27 8.21 12.73 32.54
C SER A 27 8.73 12.55 31.10
N ALA A 28 9.36 11.43 30.85
CA ALA A 28 9.67 11.07 29.47
C ALA A 28 8.32 11.11 28.74
N ALA A 29 8.12 12.13 27.90
CA ALA A 29 6.90 12.25 27.14
C ALA A 29 6.71 10.91 26.42
N ASP A 30 5.61 10.22 26.70
CA ASP A 30 5.31 8.94 26.08
C ASP A 30 5.43 9.10 24.57
N LYS A 31 6.30 8.29 23.96
CA LYS A 31 6.52 8.36 22.53
C LYS A 31 5.20 8.09 21.81
N VAL A 32 4.88 8.93 20.83
CA VAL A 32 3.72 8.72 19.97
C VAL A 32 3.74 7.30 19.41
N LEU A 33 2.70 6.52 19.70
CA LEU A 33 2.53 5.17 19.15
C LEU A 33 1.79 5.24 17.82
N VAL A 34 2.39 4.64 16.79
CA VAL A 34 1.82 4.47 15.45
C VAL A 34 1.72 3.00 15.12
N GLY A 35 0.58 2.54 14.65
CA GLY A 35 0.41 1.21 14.08
C GLY A 35 0.58 1.20 12.56
N LEU A 36 1.23 0.19 12.01
CA LEU A 36 1.20 -0.13 10.59
C LEU A 36 0.67 -1.54 10.40
N ILE A 37 -0.40 -1.67 9.61
CA ILE A 37 -1.04 -2.94 9.30
C ILE A 37 -0.98 -3.16 7.78
N THR A 38 -0.26 -4.19 7.33
CA THR A 38 -0.13 -4.55 5.91
C THR A 38 -0.96 -5.79 5.57
N LYS A 39 -1.20 -6.06 4.27
CA LYS A 39 -1.94 -7.25 3.84
C LYS A 39 -1.17 -8.53 4.15
N THR A 40 0.14 -8.54 3.88
CA THR A 40 1.04 -9.66 4.21
C THR A 40 2.39 -9.15 4.69
N ASP A 41 3.21 -10.05 5.21
CA ASP A 41 4.61 -9.77 5.59
C ASP A 41 5.64 -10.31 4.58
N THR A 42 5.19 -11.02 3.55
CA THR A 42 6.04 -11.69 2.56
C THR A 42 6.08 -10.98 1.20
N ASN A 43 4.99 -10.29 0.79
CA ASN A 43 4.99 -9.56 -0.46
C ASN A 43 6.01 -8.39 -0.40
N PRO A 44 6.95 -8.29 -1.37
CA PRO A 44 8.01 -7.27 -1.38
C PRO A 44 7.50 -5.83 -1.25
N PHE A 45 6.33 -5.52 -1.81
CA PHE A 45 5.70 -4.20 -1.70
C PHE A 45 5.45 -3.82 -0.24
N PHE A 46 4.86 -4.73 0.56
CA PHE A 46 4.58 -4.47 1.97
C PHE A 46 5.82 -4.55 2.85
N VAL A 47 6.82 -5.36 2.46
CA VAL A 47 8.15 -5.35 3.12
C VAL A 47 8.76 -3.95 3.01
N LYS A 48 8.76 -3.36 1.82
CA LYS A 48 9.31 -2.01 1.60
C LYS A 48 8.46 -0.91 2.26
N MET A 49 7.16 -1.08 2.29
CA MET A 49 6.27 -0.19 3.05
C MET A 49 6.65 -0.15 4.53
N ARG A 50 6.90 -1.31 5.16
CA ARG A 50 7.38 -1.39 6.55
C ARG A 50 8.77 -0.77 6.75
N GLU A 51 9.68 -0.95 5.78
CA GLU A 51 11.00 -0.31 5.83
C GLU A 51 10.87 1.21 5.80
N GLY A 52 10.05 1.77 4.91
CA GLY A 52 9.80 3.22 4.82
C GLY A 52 9.18 3.78 6.11
N ALA A 53 8.18 3.09 6.67
CA ALA A 53 7.58 3.47 7.94
C ALA A 53 8.60 3.43 9.09
N SER A 54 9.41 2.35 9.17
CA SER A 54 10.39 2.16 10.24
C SER A 54 11.50 3.21 10.19
N ALA A 55 11.98 3.55 8.99
CA ALA A 55 12.99 4.60 8.81
C ALA A 55 12.46 5.96 9.29
N LYS A 56 11.22 6.33 8.88
CA LYS A 56 10.60 7.59 9.28
C LYS A 56 10.25 7.62 10.78
N ALA A 57 9.77 6.53 11.34
CA ALA A 57 9.49 6.43 12.76
C ALA A 57 10.76 6.61 13.61
N LYS A 58 11.88 6.00 13.18
CA LYS A 58 13.20 6.20 13.82
C LYS A 58 13.66 7.66 13.74
N GLU A 59 13.53 8.29 12.58
CA GLU A 59 13.88 9.70 12.36
C GLU A 59 13.11 10.63 13.32
N LEU A 60 11.82 10.37 13.52
CA LEU A 60 10.93 11.20 14.33
C LEU A 60 10.86 10.80 15.80
N GLY A 61 11.55 9.73 16.22
CA GLY A 61 11.49 9.21 17.58
C GLY A 61 10.14 8.58 17.97
N ILE A 62 9.38 8.10 16.98
CA ILE A 62 8.06 7.49 17.14
C ILE A 62 8.21 6.00 17.51
N ASN A 63 7.29 5.51 18.34
CA ASN A 63 7.11 4.09 18.59
C ASN A 63 6.23 3.50 17.48
N LEU A 64 6.80 2.66 16.61
CA LEU A 64 6.08 2.00 15.54
C LEU A 64 5.83 0.53 15.90
N GLN A 65 4.57 0.10 15.85
CA GLN A 65 4.18 -1.31 15.91
C GLN A 65 3.69 -1.75 14.53
N THR A 66 4.17 -2.92 14.06
CA THR A 66 3.82 -3.45 12.74
C THR A 66 3.07 -4.77 12.86
N PHE A 67 2.03 -4.90 12.08
CA PHE A 67 1.18 -6.09 11.96
C PHE A 67 1.00 -6.43 10.48
N ALA A 68 0.65 -7.68 10.18
CA ALA A 68 0.32 -8.12 8.85
C ALA A 68 -0.75 -9.21 8.89
N GLY A 69 -1.58 -9.30 7.85
CA GLY A 69 -2.39 -10.47 7.58
C GLY A 69 -1.51 -11.67 7.21
N LYS A 70 -2.03 -12.87 7.31
CA LYS A 70 -1.33 -14.12 6.97
C LYS A 70 -1.25 -14.34 5.45
N TYR A 71 -2.24 -13.81 4.74
CA TYR A 71 -2.38 -13.84 3.28
C TYR A 71 -3.20 -12.62 2.83
N ASP A 72 -3.15 -12.30 1.54
CA ASP A 72 -4.03 -11.23 1.00
C ASP A 72 -5.50 -11.69 1.08
N GLY A 73 -6.33 -10.88 1.72
CA GLY A 73 -7.72 -11.21 2.06
C GLY A 73 -7.94 -11.59 3.55
N ASP A 74 -6.90 -11.72 4.37
CA ASP A 74 -7.03 -12.02 5.82
C ASP A 74 -7.50 -10.78 6.61
N ASN A 75 -8.80 -10.52 6.54
CA ASN A 75 -9.42 -9.41 7.26
C ASN A 75 -9.43 -9.60 8.79
N ASP A 76 -9.62 -10.83 9.27
CA ASP A 76 -9.78 -11.11 10.70
C ASP A 76 -8.51 -10.76 11.48
N THR A 77 -7.33 -11.11 10.94
CA THR A 77 -6.04 -10.73 11.55
C THR A 77 -5.87 -9.21 11.56
N GLN A 78 -6.32 -8.51 10.51
CA GLN A 78 -6.25 -7.04 10.48
C GLN A 78 -7.21 -6.39 11.49
N VAL A 79 -8.43 -6.92 11.66
CA VAL A 79 -9.36 -6.47 12.70
C VAL A 79 -8.75 -6.60 14.09
N ALA A 80 -8.16 -7.77 14.40
CA ALA A 80 -7.48 -7.98 15.68
C ALA A 80 -6.31 -7.01 15.91
N ALA A 81 -5.54 -6.69 14.85
CA ALA A 81 -4.46 -5.71 14.91
C ALA A 81 -4.98 -4.29 15.22
N VAL A 82 -6.11 -3.88 14.61
CA VAL A 82 -6.76 -2.59 14.91
C VAL A 82 -7.19 -2.55 16.39
N GLU A 83 -7.82 -3.59 16.90
CA GLU A 83 -8.27 -3.67 18.31
C GLU A 83 -7.10 -3.63 19.30
N ASN A 84 -5.99 -4.30 18.97
CA ASN A 84 -4.76 -4.24 19.76
C ASN A 84 -4.20 -2.81 19.81
N LEU A 85 -4.18 -2.10 18.68
CA LEU A 85 -3.68 -0.73 18.60
C LEU A 85 -4.58 0.28 19.34
N ILE A 86 -5.92 0.06 19.30
CA ILE A 86 -6.85 0.84 20.13
C ILE A 86 -6.51 0.66 21.60
N SER A 87 -6.37 -0.58 22.06
CA SER A 87 -6.06 -0.93 23.45
C SER A 87 -4.70 -0.39 23.90
N ALA A 88 -3.72 -0.32 22.99
CA ALA A 88 -2.39 0.23 23.24
C ALA A 88 -2.34 1.76 23.23
N GLY A 89 -3.43 2.44 22.89
CA GLY A 89 -3.51 3.92 22.88
C GLY A 89 -2.76 4.55 21.70
N ALA A 90 -2.74 3.89 20.53
CA ALA A 90 -2.13 4.43 19.32
C ALA A 90 -2.71 5.82 18.98
N LYS A 91 -1.88 6.70 18.42
CA LYS A 91 -2.29 8.02 17.92
C LYS A 91 -2.68 8.00 16.46
N GLY A 92 -2.19 7.01 15.72
CA GLY A 92 -2.57 6.78 14.34
C GLY A 92 -2.37 5.33 13.93
N ILE A 93 -3.18 4.89 12.99
CA ILE A 93 -3.09 3.59 12.33
C ILE A 93 -2.96 3.82 10.83
N LEU A 94 -1.89 3.29 10.28
CA LEU A 94 -1.65 3.18 8.85
C LEU A 94 -2.08 1.76 8.45
N ILE A 95 -2.98 1.63 7.47
CA ILE A 95 -3.51 0.32 7.07
C ILE A 95 -3.58 0.18 5.56
N THR A 96 -3.09 -0.96 5.05
CA THR A 96 -3.41 -1.44 3.71
C THR A 96 -4.47 -2.53 3.85
N PRO A 97 -5.76 -2.23 3.65
CA PRO A 97 -6.84 -3.18 3.95
C PRO A 97 -6.85 -4.37 2.99
N SER A 98 -7.01 -5.57 3.52
CA SER A 98 -7.24 -6.81 2.75
C SER A 98 -8.68 -6.91 2.25
N ASP A 99 -9.65 -6.46 3.06
CA ASP A 99 -11.03 -6.27 2.65
C ASP A 99 -11.44 -4.81 2.93
N THR A 100 -11.74 -4.08 1.86
CA THR A 100 -11.98 -2.63 1.92
C THR A 100 -13.32 -2.26 2.58
N LYS A 101 -14.25 -3.20 2.67
CA LYS A 101 -15.58 -3.04 3.28
C LYS A 101 -15.66 -3.67 4.66
N ALA A 102 -15.22 -4.92 4.78
CA ALA A 102 -15.36 -5.67 6.03
C ALA A 102 -14.53 -5.10 7.19
N ILE A 103 -13.43 -4.39 6.92
CA ILE A 103 -12.61 -3.74 7.95
C ILE A 103 -13.26 -2.46 8.52
N VAL A 104 -14.21 -1.83 7.82
CA VAL A 104 -14.76 -0.52 8.16
C VAL A 104 -15.33 -0.43 9.58
N PRO A 105 -16.06 -1.43 10.12
CA PRO A 105 -16.51 -1.38 11.51
C PRO A 105 -15.37 -1.25 12.55
N ALA A 106 -14.25 -1.95 12.34
CA ALA A 106 -13.08 -1.85 13.22
C ALA A 106 -12.40 -0.48 13.09
N ILE A 107 -12.28 0.04 11.86
CA ILE A 107 -11.79 1.38 11.58
C ILE A 107 -12.64 2.45 12.28
N LYS A 108 -13.97 2.31 12.23
CA LYS A 108 -14.87 3.23 12.93
C LYS A 108 -14.61 3.26 14.44
N LYS A 109 -14.44 2.08 15.07
CA LYS A 109 -14.09 2.00 16.50
C LYS A 109 -12.80 2.75 16.82
N ALA A 110 -11.77 2.61 15.98
CA ALA A 110 -10.51 3.30 16.17
C ALA A 110 -10.65 4.83 16.03
N ARG A 111 -11.43 5.31 15.04
CA ARG A 111 -11.72 6.74 14.87
C ARG A 111 -12.53 7.31 16.05
N ASP A 112 -13.52 6.57 16.52
CA ASP A 112 -14.31 6.96 17.71
C ASP A 112 -13.45 7.05 18.98
N ALA A 113 -12.35 6.30 19.06
CA ALA A 113 -11.31 6.41 20.10
C ALA A 113 -10.31 7.57 19.87
N GLY A 114 -10.51 8.40 18.83
CA GLY A 114 -9.65 9.56 18.54
C GLY A 114 -8.34 9.21 17.83
N ILE A 115 -8.23 8.02 17.22
CA ILE A 115 -7.07 7.56 16.47
C ILE A 115 -7.18 8.03 15.03
N LEU A 116 -6.14 8.67 14.49
CA LEU A 116 -6.06 9.04 13.08
C LEU A 116 -5.90 7.78 12.22
N ILE A 117 -6.79 7.60 11.24
CA ILE A 117 -6.74 6.48 10.30
C ILE A 117 -6.27 6.94 8.94
N ILE A 118 -5.20 6.36 8.46
CA ILE A 118 -4.68 6.60 7.10
C ILE A 118 -4.66 5.27 6.34
N ALA A 119 -5.46 5.18 5.29
CA ALA A 119 -5.36 4.08 4.35
C ALA A 119 -4.12 4.27 3.46
N LEU A 120 -3.34 3.21 3.27
CA LEU A 120 -2.18 3.19 2.38
C LEU A 120 -2.47 2.30 1.17
N ASP A 121 -2.08 2.74 -0.03
CA ASP A 121 -2.20 2.00 -1.29
C ASP A 121 -3.65 1.68 -1.70
N THR A 122 -4.39 1.04 -0.82
CA THR A 122 -5.75 0.52 -1.07
C THR A 122 -6.77 1.37 -0.30
N PRO A 123 -7.58 2.22 -0.97
CA PRO A 123 -8.65 2.98 -0.32
C PRO A 123 -9.70 2.08 0.34
N LEU A 124 -10.29 2.54 1.45
CA LEU A 124 -11.47 1.91 2.02
C LEU A 124 -12.72 2.13 1.14
N ASP A 125 -13.74 1.35 1.34
CA ASP A 125 -15.06 1.54 0.70
C ASP A 125 -16.16 1.66 1.77
N PRO A 126 -16.69 2.87 1.99
CA PRO A 126 -16.38 4.13 1.30
C PRO A 126 -15.01 4.72 1.69
N ILE A 127 -14.39 5.49 0.79
CA ILE A 127 -13.06 6.10 1.01
C ILE A 127 -13.03 7.01 2.25
N GLU A 128 -14.14 7.64 2.57
CA GLU A 128 -14.33 8.53 3.73
C GLU A 128 -14.33 7.78 5.08
N ALA A 129 -14.30 6.45 5.06
CA ALA A 129 -14.13 5.65 6.27
C ALA A 129 -12.74 5.85 6.91
N ALA A 130 -11.70 6.17 6.12
CA ALA A 130 -10.42 6.68 6.61
C ALA A 130 -10.46 8.21 6.78
N ASP A 131 -9.55 8.76 7.60
CA ASP A 131 -9.34 10.20 7.71
C ASP A 131 -8.53 10.75 6.53
N ALA A 132 -7.67 9.92 5.95
CA ALA A 132 -6.93 10.18 4.72
C ALA A 132 -6.56 8.88 4.02
N THR A 133 -6.21 8.99 2.75
CA THR A 133 -5.66 7.88 1.95
C THR A 133 -4.41 8.37 1.24
N PHE A 134 -3.30 7.64 1.35
CA PHE A 134 -2.07 7.87 0.59
C PHE A 134 -1.86 6.72 -0.35
N ALA A 135 -1.99 6.95 -1.64
CA ALA A 135 -2.02 5.91 -2.64
C ALA A 135 -1.47 6.39 -3.98
N THR A 136 -1.11 5.45 -4.83
CA THR A 136 -1.02 5.65 -6.27
C THR A 136 -2.43 5.93 -6.83
N ASP A 137 -2.53 6.69 -7.89
CA ASP A 137 -3.72 6.67 -8.73
C ASP A 137 -3.77 5.32 -9.45
N ASN A 138 -4.46 4.35 -8.81
CA ASN A 138 -4.52 2.98 -9.29
C ASN A 138 -5.30 2.85 -10.61
N PHE A 139 -6.31 3.71 -10.84
CA PHE A 139 -6.98 3.77 -12.13
C PHE A 139 -6.02 4.23 -13.23
N GLN A 140 -5.26 5.30 -12.98
CA GLN A 140 -4.25 5.77 -13.92
C GLN A 140 -3.14 4.74 -14.15
N ALA A 141 -2.74 3.99 -13.11
CA ALA A 141 -1.77 2.89 -13.26
C ALA A 141 -2.26 1.84 -14.27
N GLY A 142 -3.53 1.43 -14.16
CA GLY A 142 -4.17 0.55 -15.13
C GLY A 142 -4.26 1.17 -16.52
N VAL A 143 -4.69 2.44 -16.63
CA VAL A 143 -4.78 3.16 -17.92
C VAL A 143 -3.45 3.15 -18.66
N LEU A 144 -2.34 3.42 -17.97
CA LEU A 144 -1.01 3.49 -18.59
C LEU A 144 -0.60 2.15 -19.21
N ILE A 145 -0.74 1.05 -18.50
CA ILE A 145 -0.39 -0.28 -19.02
C ILE A 145 -1.37 -0.77 -20.09
N GLY A 146 -2.65 -0.39 -20.00
CA GLY A 146 -3.66 -0.67 -21.03
C GLY A 146 -3.39 0.08 -22.33
N GLN A 147 -3.10 1.38 -22.26
CA GLN A 147 -2.70 2.20 -23.42
C GLN A 147 -1.43 1.69 -24.07
N TRP A 148 -0.45 1.29 -23.25
CA TRP A 148 0.78 0.71 -23.78
C TRP A 148 0.51 -0.61 -24.51
N ALA A 149 -0.29 -1.50 -23.95
CA ALA A 149 -0.62 -2.78 -24.56
C ALA A 149 -1.39 -2.59 -25.90
N ALA A 150 -2.40 -1.71 -25.89
CA ALA A 150 -3.16 -1.39 -27.11
C ALA A 150 -2.28 -0.75 -28.18
N GLY A 151 -1.43 0.21 -27.80
CA GLY A 151 -0.51 0.88 -28.72
C GLY A 151 0.56 -0.05 -29.30
N THR A 152 1.07 -1.00 -28.49
CA THR A 152 2.04 -2.01 -28.94
C THR A 152 1.42 -2.98 -29.93
N LEU A 153 0.15 -3.38 -29.76
CA LEU A 153 -0.57 -4.29 -30.66
C LEU A 153 -1.09 -3.59 -31.91
N GLY A 154 -1.35 -2.28 -31.85
CA GLY A 154 -2.00 -1.56 -32.94
C GLY A 154 -3.35 -2.18 -33.33
N ASP A 155 -3.58 -2.45 -34.61
CA ASP A 155 -4.84 -3.06 -35.07
C ASP A 155 -5.14 -4.45 -34.49
N LYS A 156 -4.11 -5.20 -34.09
CA LYS A 156 -4.28 -6.50 -33.42
C LYS A 156 -4.99 -6.40 -32.05
N ALA A 157 -5.00 -5.23 -31.43
CA ALA A 157 -5.74 -5.02 -30.18
C ALA A 157 -7.25 -5.27 -30.33
N LYS A 158 -7.80 -5.11 -31.55
CA LYS A 158 -9.24 -5.34 -31.84
C LYS A 158 -9.65 -6.81 -31.79
N THR A 159 -8.70 -7.71 -31.95
CA THR A 159 -8.89 -9.17 -31.96
C THR A 159 -8.02 -9.86 -30.91
N ALA A 160 -7.61 -9.14 -29.87
CA ALA A 160 -6.81 -9.70 -28.80
C ALA A 160 -7.61 -10.70 -27.96
N HIS A 161 -6.91 -11.65 -27.36
CA HIS A 161 -7.41 -12.60 -26.37
C HIS A 161 -6.80 -12.24 -25.03
N VAL A 162 -7.58 -11.51 -24.22
CA VAL A 162 -7.10 -10.86 -22.98
C VAL A 162 -7.43 -11.71 -21.77
N ALA A 163 -6.41 -12.14 -21.03
CA ALA A 163 -6.52 -12.84 -19.77
C ALA A 163 -6.31 -11.85 -18.61
N PHE A 164 -7.18 -11.89 -17.61
CA PHE A 164 -7.08 -11.05 -16.42
C PHE A 164 -6.69 -11.89 -15.19
N LEU A 165 -5.61 -11.47 -14.55
CA LEU A 165 -5.16 -12.03 -13.27
C LEU A 165 -5.29 -10.97 -12.18
N ASP A 166 -6.45 -10.98 -11.54
CA ASP A 166 -6.89 -10.01 -10.54
C ASP A 166 -6.41 -10.40 -9.15
N ALA A 167 -6.68 -9.57 -8.13
CA ALA A 167 -6.25 -9.88 -6.76
C ALA A 167 -7.17 -10.90 -6.10
N LEU A 168 -8.42 -10.52 -5.83
CA LEU A 168 -9.33 -11.27 -4.97
C LEU A 168 -10.77 -11.24 -5.48
N GLU A 169 -11.53 -12.29 -5.15
CA GLU A 169 -12.96 -12.40 -5.53
C GLU A 169 -13.84 -11.29 -4.95
N ASN A 170 -13.50 -10.77 -3.77
CA ASN A 170 -14.22 -9.66 -3.14
C ASN A 170 -13.93 -8.29 -3.76
N GLN A 171 -13.09 -8.25 -4.81
CA GLN A 171 -12.81 -7.07 -5.64
C GLN A 171 -12.47 -5.81 -4.80
N PRO A 172 -11.35 -5.81 -4.05
CA PRO A 172 -10.95 -4.64 -3.28
C PRO A 172 -10.74 -3.43 -4.19
N THR A 173 -10.88 -2.23 -3.64
CA THR A 173 -10.86 -0.98 -4.42
C THR A 173 -9.64 -0.80 -5.31
N VAL A 174 -8.47 -1.28 -4.89
CA VAL A 174 -7.23 -1.24 -5.68
C VAL A 174 -7.32 -2.13 -6.91
N ASP A 175 -7.91 -3.31 -6.77
CA ASP A 175 -8.09 -4.30 -7.82
C ASP A 175 -9.05 -3.75 -8.88
N LEU A 176 -10.23 -3.35 -8.43
CA LEU A 176 -11.25 -2.75 -9.28
C LEU A 176 -10.73 -1.52 -10.06
N ALA A 177 -9.95 -0.66 -9.40
CA ALA A 177 -9.40 0.53 -10.05
C ALA A 177 -8.37 0.20 -11.14
N ARG A 178 -7.43 -0.74 -10.87
CA ARG A 178 -6.41 -1.14 -11.85
C ARG A 178 -7.01 -1.87 -13.03
N ASP A 179 -7.94 -2.80 -12.79
CA ASP A 179 -8.65 -3.56 -13.80
C ASP A 179 -9.43 -2.63 -14.76
N HIS A 180 -10.32 -1.79 -14.22
CA HIS A 180 -11.07 -0.81 -15.02
C HIS A 180 -10.15 0.21 -15.72
N GLY A 181 -9.05 0.58 -15.08
CA GLY A 181 -8.04 1.42 -15.71
C GLY A 181 -7.42 0.74 -16.93
N PHE A 182 -7.03 -0.53 -16.79
CA PHE A 182 -6.50 -1.31 -17.91
C PHE A 182 -7.53 -1.44 -19.03
N MET A 183 -8.77 -1.85 -18.74
CA MET A 183 -9.84 -1.92 -19.72
C MET A 183 -10.00 -0.60 -20.46
N LYS A 184 -10.09 0.52 -19.75
CA LYS A 184 -10.21 1.87 -20.33
C LYS A 184 -9.03 2.19 -21.24
N GLY A 185 -7.80 1.92 -20.79
CA GLY A 185 -6.59 2.16 -21.56
C GLY A 185 -6.48 1.28 -22.80
N PHE A 186 -6.92 0.04 -22.71
CA PHE A 186 -6.92 -0.95 -23.81
C PHE A 186 -8.08 -0.75 -24.80
N GLY A 187 -9.07 0.08 -24.47
CA GLY A 187 -10.26 0.31 -25.29
C GLY A 187 -11.31 -0.79 -25.13
N ILE A 188 -11.47 -1.31 -23.93
CA ILE A 188 -12.57 -2.17 -23.47
C ILE A 188 -13.52 -1.32 -22.65
N ASP A 189 -14.83 -1.43 -22.93
CA ASP A 189 -15.84 -0.68 -22.20
C ASP A 189 -16.07 -1.27 -20.80
N VAL A 190 -15.98 -0.42 -19.79
CA VAL A 190 -16.38 -0.75 -18.42
C VAL A 190 -17.90 -0.66 -18.32
N THR A 191 -18.58 -1.78 -18.25
CA THR A 191 -20.05 -1.83 -18.19
C THR A 191 -20.61 -1.51 -16.81
N ASP A 192 -19.92 -1.93 -15.76
CA ASP A 192 -20.34 -1.70 -14.36
C ASP A 192 -19.14 -1.16 -13.56
N PRO A 193 -19.18 0.12 -13.13
CA PRO A 193 -18.07 0.71 -12.37
C PRO A 193 -17.90 0.14 -10.95
N SER A 194 -18.83 -0.67 -10.47
CA SER A 194 -18.79 -1.27 -9.14
C SER A 194 -18.18 -2.66 -9.09
N ARG A 195 -17.93 -3.28 -10.25
CA ARG A 195 -17.40 -4.64 -10.37
C ARG A 195 -16.80 -4.92 -11.74
N TYR A 196 -15.94 -5.91 -11.82
CA TYR A 196 -15.46 -6.52 -13.08
C TYR A 196 -15.95 -7.98 -13.19
N GLY A 197 -15.68 -8.63 -14.34
CA GLY A 197 -15.99 -10.03 -14.61
C GLY A 197 -17.38 -10.27 -15.20
N ASN A 198 -18.07 -9.20 -15.63
CA ASN A 198 -19.37 -9.27 -16.32
C ASN A 198 -19.37 -8.53 -17.66
N GLU A 199 -18.20 -8.25 -18.21
CA GLU A 199 -18.01 -7.55 -19.46
C GLU A 199 -18.54 -8.39 -20.65
N ALA A 200 -19.16 -7.71 -21.61
CA ALA A 200 -19.66 -8.34 -22.83
C ALA A 200 -18.61 -8.38 -23.94
N ASP A 201 -17.42 -7.80 -23.75
CA ASP A 201 -16.36 -7.73 -24.74
C ASP A 201 -15.77 -9.12 -25.01
N LYS A 202 -15.88 -9.57 -26.27
CA LYS A 202 -15.44 -10.92 -26.69
C LYS A 202 -13.93 -11.13 -26.65
N ARG A 203 -13.15 -10.05 -26.49
CA ARG A 203 -11.70 -10.13 -26.31
C ARG A 203 -11.31 -10.66 -24.95
N ILE A 204 -12.18 -10.57 -23.95
CA ILE A 204 -11.92 -11.03 -22.59
C ILE A 204 -12.08 -12.54 -22.54
N VAL A 205 -10.98 -13.24 -22.32
CA VAL A 205 -10.97 -14.69 -22.08
C VAL A 205 -11.59 -15.01 -20.73
N GLY A 206 -11.27 -14.25 -19.71
CA GLY A 206 -11.83 -14.36 -18.37
C GLY A 206 -10.94 -13.75 -17.30
N HIS A 207 -11.44 -13.85 -16.08
CA HIS A 207 -10.81 -13.38 -14.85
C HIS A 207 -10.43 -14.56 -13.96
N GLN A 208 -9.25 -14.49 -13.35
CA GLN A 208 -8.77 -15.41 -12.31
C GLN A 208 -8.09 -14.63 -11.20
N TRP A 209 -8.24 -15.10 -9.96
CA TRP A 209 -7.71 -14.41 -8.78
C TRP A 209 -6.35 -14.94 -8.38
N GLY A 210 -5.31 -14.13 -8.62
CA GLY A 210 -3.91 -14.45 -8.34
C GLY A 210 -3.51 -14.29 -6.88
N LYS A 211 -4.37 -13.74 -6.02
CA LYS A 211 -4.11 -13.46 -4.59
C LYS A 211 -2.87 -12.62 -4.34
N GLY A 212 -2.48 -11.81 -5.34
CA GLY A 212 -1.29 -10.99 -5.29
C GLY A 212 0.03 -11.76 -5.14
N ALA A 213 0.07 -13.05 -5.49
CA ALA A 213 1.16 -13.98 -5.21
C ALA A 213 1.51 -14.86 -6.44
N PRO A 214 2.77 -15.37 -6.53
CA PRO A 214 3.19 -16.17 -7.69
C PRO A 214 2.39 -17.46 -7.88
N ASP A 215 2.08 -18.18 -6.81
CA ASP A 215 1.34 -19.46 -6.91
C ASP A 215 -0.07 -19.25 -7.48
N GLY A 216 -0.75 -18.19 -7.03
CA GLY A 216 -2.07 -17.83 -7.55
C GLY A 216 -2.00 -17.35 -9.00
N GLY A 217 -1.00 -16.54 -9.34
CA GLY A 217 -0.75 -16.09 -10.71
C GLY A 217 -0.49 -17.25 -11.67
N ARG A 218 0.30 -18.24 -11.25
CA ARG A 218 0.55 -19.45 -12.03
C ARG A 218 -0.73 -20.26 -12.25
N THR A 219 -1.44 -20.61 -11.19
CA THR A 219 -2.68 -21.40 -11.27
C THR A 219 -3.73 -20.68 -12.11
N GLY A 220 -3.93 -19.36 -11.89
CA GLY A 220 -4.86 -18.57 -12.67
C GLY A 220 -4.52 -18.54 -14.16
N MET A 221 -3.24 -18.38 -14.50
CA MET A 221 -2.80 -18.39 -15.90
C MET A 221 -2.97 -19.77 -16.55
N GLU A 222 -2.63 -20.85 -15.85
CA GLU A 222 -2.87 -22.22 -16.32
C GLU A 222 -4.35 -22.47 -16.65
N ASN A 223 -5.27 -22.00 -15.78
CA ASN A 223 -6.71 -22.08 -16.01
C ASN A 223 -7.16 -21.29 -17.23
N LEU A 224 -6.65 -20.06 -17.42
CA LEU A 224 -7.00 -19.21 -18.56
C LEU A 224 -6.47 -19.79 -19.88
N LEU A 225 -5.26 -20.38 -19.88
CA LEU A 225 -4.70 -21.07 -21.05
C LEU A 225 -5.46 -22.35 -21.42
N GLN A 226 -6.04 -23.06 -20.44
CA GLN A 226 -6.92 -24.20 -20.68
C GLN A 226 -8.24 -23.74 -21.32
N LYS A 227 -8.76 -22.59 -20.89
CA LYS A 227 -10.00 -22.02 -21.44
C LYS A 227 -9.80 -21.50 -22.86
N ASP A 228 -8.69 -20.83 -23.11
CA ASP A 228 -8.33 -20.29 -24.42
C ASP A 228 -6.81 -20.38 -24.64
N PRO A 229 -6.33 -21.32 -25.46
CA PRO A 229 -4.91 -21.43 -25.76
C PRO A 229 -4.36 -20.27 -26.60
N ASP A 230 -5.22 -19.42 -27.17
CA ASP A 230 -4.83 -18.30 -28.05
C ASP A 230 -4.67 -16.98 -27.28
N VAL A 231 -4.67 -17.01 -25.92
CA VAL A 231 -4.32 -15.85 -25.10
C VAL A 231 -3.05 -15.21 -25.62
N ASN A 232 -3.11 -13.90 -25.89
CA ASN A 232 -1.99 -13.11 -26.38
C ASN A 232 -1.78 -11.78 -25.64
N VAL A 233 -2.68 -11.43 -24.68
CA VAL A 233 -2.50 -10.34 -23.73
C VAL A 233 -2.81 -10.84 -22.34
N VAL A 234 -1.95 -10.51 -21.37
CA VAL A 234 -2.14 -10.85 -19.97
C VAL A 234 -2.04 -9.57 -19.13
N TYR A 235 -3.13 -9.21 -18.49
CA TYR A 235 -3.12 -8.23 -17.40
C TYR A 235 -2.87 -8.94 -16.08
N THR A 236 -1.99 -8.39 -15.25
CA THR A 236 -1.77 -8.86 -13.88
C THR A 236 -1.87 -7.71 -12.89
N ILE A 237 -2.55 -7.98 -11.76
CA ILE A 237 -2.78 -6.99 -10.70
C ILE A 237 -1.48 -6.42 -10.13
N ASN A 238 -0.43 -7.25 -10.05
CA ASN A 238 0.89 -6.90 -9.53
C ASN A 238 1.99 -7.82 -10.08
N GLU A 239 3.25 -7.44 -9.87
CA GLU A 239 4.42 -8.17 -10.35
C GLU A 239 4.60 -9.56 -9.73
N PRO A 240 4.31 -9.84 -8.45
CA PRO A 240 4.32 -11.22 -7.95
C PRO A 240 3.36 -12.14 -8.72
N THR A 241 2.15 -11.68 -9.06
CA THR A 241 1.21 -12.43 -9.89
C THR A 241 1.76 -12.63 -11.31
N ALA A 242 2.40 -11.59 -11.89
CA ALA A 242 3.05 -11.69 -13.21
C ALA A 242 4.18 -12.73 -13.24
N ALA A 243 4.98 -12.81 -12.19
CA ALA A 243 6.05 -13.81 -12.08
C ALA A 243 5.49 -15.25 -12.15
N GLY A 244 4.37 -15.51 -11.45
CA GLY A 244 3.67 -16.80 -11.54
C GLY A 244 3.07 -17.06 -12.92
N ALA A 245 2.43 -16.06 -13.51
CA ALA A 245 1.86 -16.15 -14.85
C ALA A 245 2.94 -16.47 -15.90
N TYR A 246 4.11 -15.86 -15.77
CA TYR A 246 5.24 -16.13 -16.68
C TYR A 246 5.70 -17.60 -16.62
N GLU A 247 5.76 -18.20 -15.41
CA GLU A 247 6.10 -19.62 -15.29
C GLU A 247 5.03 -20.53 -15.92
N ALA A 248 3.74 -20.18 -15.86
CA ALA A 248 2.69 -20.89 -16.58
C ALA A 248 2.84 -20.76 -18.11
N LEU A 249 3.11 -19.56 -18.62
CA LEU A 249 3.38 -19.31 -20.04
C LEU A 249 4.61 -20.11 -20.51
N LYS A 250 5.67 -20.16 -19.70
CA LYS A 250 6.86 -20.93 -19.99
C LYS A 250 6.57 -22.45 -20.06
N GLY A 251 5.77 -22.96 -19.11
CA GLY A 251 5.33 -24.35 -19.13
C GLY A 251 4.48 -24.71 -20.35
N ALA A 252 3.72 -23.74 -20.88
CA ALA A 252 2.92 -23.88 -22.09
C ALA A 252 3.69 -23.61 -23.40
N GLY A 253 5.00 -23.31 -23.34
CA GLY A 253 5.82 -22.96 -24.52
C GLY A 253 5.48 -21.60 -25.13
N LYS A 254 4.86 -20.69 -24.37
CA LYS A 254 4.42 -19.35 -24.81
C LYS A 254 5.26 -18.19 -24.25
N ALA A 255 6.40 -18.48 -23.63
CA ALA A 255 7.34 -17.46 -23.12
C ALA A 255 8.33 -16.98 -24.22
N ASP A 256 7.93 -17.04 -25.47
CA ASP A 256 8.72 -16.67 -26.65
C ASP A 256 8.50 -15.20 -27.11
N GLY A 257 7.74 -14.43 -26.32
CA GLY A 257 7.35 -13.05 -26.62
C GLY A 257 6.10 -12.92 -27.48
N SER A 258 5.40 -14.02 -27.78
CA SER A 258 4.11 -14.00 -28.48
C SER A 258 2.97 -13.49 -27.60
N VAL A 259 3.10 -13.61 -26.27
CA VAL A 259 2.14 -13.11 -25.28
C VAL A 259 2.65 -11.81 -24.67
N LEU A 260 1.83 -10.78 -24.75
CA LEU A 260 2.11 -9.46 -24.17
C LEU A 260 1.60 -9.41 -22.75
N MET A 261 2.50 -9.37 -21.76
CA MET A 261 2.14 -9.29 -20.34
C MET A 261 2.41 -7.89 -19.79
N VAL A 262 1.47 -7.34 -19.02
CA VAL A 262 1.60 -6.06 -18.32
C VAL A 262 1.28 -6.21 -16.85
N SER A 263 1.86 -5.33 -16.02
CA SER A 263 1.74 -5.40 -14.57
C SER A 263 1.78 -4.03 -13.89
N VAL A 264 1.68 -4.04 -12.57
CA VAL A 264 1.82 -2.88 -11.70
C VAL A 264 2.78 -3.26 -10.58
N ASP A 265 3.57 -2.33 -10.11
CA ASP A 265 4.39 -2.17 -8.91
C ASP A 265 5.68 -1.42 -9.21
N GLY A 266 6.45 -1.80 -10.24
CA GLY A 266 7.76 -1.21 -10.53
C GLY A 266 8.80 -1.50 -9.46
N GLY A 267 8.71 -2.65 -8.78
CA GLY A 267 9.75 -3.18 -7.93
C GLY A 267 11.00 -3.55 -8.73
N CYS A 268 12.17 -3.62 -8.09
CA CYS A 268 13.40 -3.94 -8.82
C CYS A 268 13.37 -5.31 -9.52
N PRO A 269 12.73 -6.36 -8.97
CA PRO A 269 12.52 -7.61 -9.72
C PRO A 269 11.68 -7.40 -10.98
N GLY A 270 10.50 -6.73 -10.87
CA GLY A 270 9.61 -6.51 -12.01
C GLY A 270 10.21 -5.60 -13.09
N VAL A 271 10.98 -4.55 -12.70
CA VAL A 271 11.72 -3.73 -13.68
C VAL A 271 12.80 -4.54 -14.39
N LYS A 272 13.45 -5.50 -13.70
CA LYS A 272 14.37 -6.46 -14.35
C LYS A 272 13.62 -7.38 -15.33
N ASP A 273 12.40 -7.79 -15.00
CA ASP A 273 11.55 -8.57 -15.90
C ASP A 273 11.11 -7.76 -17.13
N VAL A 274 10.88 -6.45 -16.99
CA VAL A 274 10.71 -5.55 -18.16
C VAL A 274 11.96 -5.57 -19.05
N LYS A 275 13.14 -5.42 -18.44
CA LYS A 275 14.42 -5.48 -19.16
C LYS A 275 14.66 -6.82 -19.85
N ALA A 276 14.24 -7.92 -19.23
CA ALA A 276 14.33 -9.27 -19.81
C ALA A 276 13.27 -9.56 -20.86
N GLY A 277 12.23 -8.72 -20.97
CA GLY A 277 11.11 -8.90 -21.89
C GLY A 277 10.05 -9.90 -21.40
N HIS A 278 10.10 -10.32 -20.12
CA HIS A 278 9.08 -11.16 -19.49
C HIS A 278 7.79 -10.38 -19.24
N ILE A 279 7.93 -9.11 -18.82
CA ILE A 279 6.87 -8.12 -18.72
C ILE A 279 7.12 -7.04 -19.78
N GLY A 280 6.11 -6.69 -20.56
CA GLY A 280 6.25 -5.66 -21.59
C GLY A 280 6.26 -4.24 -21.00
N ALA A 281 5.42 -4.00 -20.01
CA ALA A 281 5.36 -2.73 -19.25
C ALA A 281 4.83 -2.95 -17.84
N THR A 282 5.29 -2.11 -16.88
CA THR A 282 4.78 -2.06 -15.51
C THR A 282 4.54 -0.61 -15.09
N SER A 283 3.48 -0.36 -14.31
CA SER A 283 3.22 0.93 -13.68
C SER A 283 3.91 0.99 -12.32
N GLN A 284 4.99 1.80 -12.23
CA GLN A 284 5.81 1.92 -11.02
C GLN A 284 5.14 2.80 -9.97
N GLN A 285 5.07 2.30 -8.73
CA GLN A 285 4.54 2.98 -7.54
C GLN A 285 5.54 2.98 -6.38
N TYR A 286 5.24 3.69 -5.27
CA TYR A 286 6.25 4.10 -4.28
C TYR A 286 5.84 3.77 -2.83
N PRO A 287 5.90 2.48 -2.39
CA PRO A 287 5.45 2.05 -1.05
C PRO A 287 6.21 2.68 0.11
N LEU A 288 7.54 2.90 -0.04
CA LEU A 288 8.34 3.58 0.99
C LEU A 288 7.83 5.01 1.23
N LEU A 289 7.50 5.74 0.14
CA LEU A 289 6.98 7.09 0.22
C LEU A 289 5.61 7.13 0.91
N MET A 290 4.68 6.24 0.50
CA MET A 290 3.35 6.15 1.12
C MET A 290 3.44 6.00 2.63
N ALA A 291 4.26 5.04 3.09
CA ALA A 291 4.38 4.74 4.51
C ALA A 291 5.13 5.83 5.29
N SER A 292 6.22 6.38 4.75
CA SER A 292 6.97 7.46 5.40
C SER A 292 6.11 8.71 5.57
N MET A 293 5.32 9.07 4.56
CA MET A 293 4.38 10.18 4.63
C MET A 293 3.25 9.90 5.64
N GLY A 294 2.77 8.65 5.71
CA GLY A 294 1.79 8.25 6.71
C GLY A 294 2.29 8.45 8.15
N VAL A 295 3.51 7.99 8.46
CA VAL A 295 4.14 8.19 9.77
C VAL A 295 4.32 9.68 10.09
N GLN A 296 4.79 10.46 9.10
CA GLN A 296 4.92 11.93 9.25
C GLN A 296 3.58 12.59 9.58
N ALA A 297 2.52 12.22 8.87
CA ALA A 297 1.18 12.77 9.05
C ALA A 297 0.61 12.45 10.46
N VAL A 298 0.83 11.24 10.98
CA VAL A 298 0.44 10.91 12.36
C VAL A 298 1.24 11.72 13.37
N ALA A 299 2.55 11.94 13.16
CA ALA A 299 3.37 12.78 14.02
C ALA A 299 2.87 14.24 14.08
N GLU A 300 2.46 14.78 12.93
CA GLU A 300 1.89 16.13 12.84
C GLU A 300 0.52 16.21 13.50
N PHE A 301 -0.33 15.22 13.27
CA PHE A 301 -1.63 15.11 13.93
C PHE A 301 -1.50 15.04 15.45
N ALA A 302 -0.57 14.24 15.97
CA ALA A 302 -0.34 14.13 17.40
C ALA A 302 0.10 15.45 18.06
N LYS A 303 0.75 16.34 17.30
CA LYS A 303 1.22 17.66 17.76
C LYS A 303 0.16 18.76 17.63
N SER A 304 -0.60 18.74 16.53
CA SER A 304 -1.43 19.89 16.12
C SER A 304 -2.93 19.56 15.99
N GLY A 305 -3.31 18.28 15.98
CA GLY A 305 -4.66 17.84 15.64
C GLY A 305 -5.01 17.99 14.14
N LYS A 306 -4.10 18.50 13.31
CA LYS A 306 -4.35 18.71 11.88
C LYS A 306 -4.30 17.38 11.14
N LYS A 307 -5.38 17.05 10.41
CA LYS A 307 -5.44 15.90 9.50
C LYS A 307 -4.77 16.22 8.17
N PRO A 308 -4.16 15.23 7.50
CA PRO A 308 -3.57 15.42 6.18
C PRO A 308 -4.66 15.72 5.13
N GLU A 309 -4.28 16.47 4.10
CA GLU A 309 -5.15 16.88 3.01
C GLU A 309 -4.90 16.00 1.77
N ALA A 310 -5.95 15.77 0.98
CA ALA A 310 -5.84 15.09 -0.31
C ALA A 310 -5.14 15.97 -1.37
N SER A 311 -4.63 15.36 -2.42
CA SER A 311 -4.13 16.10 -3.58
C SER A 311 -5.25 16.88 -4.27
N PRO A 312 -4.97 18.07 -4.85
CA PRO A 312 -5.99 18.90 -5.49
C PRO A 312 -6.81 18.12 -6.52
N GLY A 313 -8.15 18.16 -6.38
CA GLY A 313 -9.10 17.48 -7.26
C GLY A 313 -9.26 15.98 -7.02
N LEU A 314 -8.57 15.40 -6.04
CA LEU A 314 -8.67 13.98 -5.67
C LEU A 314 -9.24 13.82 -4.27
N LYS A 315 -9.75 12.61 -3.96
CA LYS A 315 -10.16 12.22 -2.60
C LYS A 315 -9.03 11.55 -1.80
N PHE A 316 -7.83 11.50 -2.35
CA PHE A 316 -6.66 10.87 -1.74
C PHE A 316 -5.39 11.67 -2.05
N PHE A 317 -4.32 11.46 -1.29
CA PHE A 317 -3.00 11.98 -1.59
C PHE A 317 -2.33 11.06 -2.61
N ASN A 318 -2.11 11.59 -3.82
CA ASN A 318 -1.50 10.83 -4.92
C ASN A 318 0.03 10.82 -4.77
N THR A 319 0.60 9.65 -4.56
CA THR A 319 2.06 9.45 -4.46
C THR A 319 2.74 9.32 -5.81
N GLY A 320 1.97 9.37 -6.89
CA GLY A 320 2.45 9.31 -8.27
C GLY A 320 2.51 7.91 -8.84
N VAL A 321 2.63 7.86 -10.18
CA VAL A 321 2.81 6.64 -10.97
C VAL A 321 3.64 6.94 -12.22
N LYS A 322 4.47 5.99 -12.66
CA LYS A 322 5.25 6.09 -13.91
C LYS A 322 5.17 4.77 -14.67
N LEU A 323 4.93 4.86 -15.96
CA LEU A 323 5.02 3.70 -16.85
C LEU A 323 6.49 3.36 -17.11
N ILE A 324 6.86 2.11 -16.91
CA ILE A 324 8.21 1.58 -17.20
C ILE A 324 8.10 0.59 -18.35
N THR A 325 8.85 0.81 -19.42
CA THR A 325 8.92 -0.07 -20.59
C THR A 325 10.15 0.23 -21.44
N ASP A 326 10.78 -0.80 -22.01
CA ASP A 326 11.85 -0.64 -23.00
C ASP A 326 11.32 -0.58 -24.45
N LYS A 327 9.98 -0.63 -24.61
CA LYS A 327 9.30 -0.50 -25.91
C LYS A 327 8.31 0.66 -25.87
N PRO A 328 8.77 1.92 -25.95
CA PRO A 328 7.91 3.09 -25.82
C PRO A 328 6.87 3.15 -26.95
N VAL A 329 5.65 3.54 -26.60
CA VAL A 329 4.57 3.81 -27.57
C VAL A 329 4.52 5.32 -27.83
N PRO A 330 4.45 5.75 -29.11
CA PRO A 330 4.38 7.18 -29.45
C PRO A 330 3.21 7.89 -28.75
N GLY A 331 3.49 9.03 -28.13
CA GLY A 331 2.48 9.84 -27.41
C GLY A 331 2.17 9.36 -26.00
N LEU A 332 2.71 8.22 -25.53
CA LEU A 332 2.55 7.73 -24.18
C LEU A 332 3.86 7.93 -23.38
N PRO A 333 3.90 8.86 -22.40
CA PRO A 333 5.09 9.09 -21.60
C PRO A 333 5.48 7.85 -20.80
N SER A 334 6.73 7.43 -20.91
CA SER A 334 7.29 6.30 -20.19
C SER A 334 8.76 6.52 -19.83
N LEU A 335 9.25 5.75 -18.88
CA LEU A 335 10.66 5.60 -18.56
C LEU A 335 11.14 4.24 -19.07
N ASP A 336 12.42 4.13 -19.42
CA ASP A 336 13.02 2.84 -19.72
C ASP A 336 13.36 2.05 -18.44
N SER A 337 13.76 0.78 -18.59
CA SER A 337 14.11 -0.06 -17.46
C SER A 337 15.32 0.44 -16.67
N ALA A 338 16.27 1.14 -17.29
CA ALA A 338 17.41 1.72 -16.59
C ALA A 338 16.96 2.85 -15.65
N GLN A 339 16.13 3.75 -16.15
CA GLN A 339 15.53 4.83 -15.35
C GLN A 339 14.58 4.27 -14.27
N GLY A 340 13.86 3.20 -14.58
CA GLY A 340 13.02 2.48 -13.61
C GLY A 340 13.83 1.87 -12.47
N LEU A 341 15.00 1.30 -12.75
CA LEU A 341 15.90 0.73 -11.75
C LEU A 341 16.47 1.79 -10.78
N ASP A 342 16.65 3.04 -11.21
CA ASP A 342 17.08 4.13 -10.33
C ASP A 342 16.02 4.49 -9.26
N LYS A 343 14.76 4.15 -9.47
CA LYS A 343 13.61 4.49 -8.63
C LYS A 343 12.94 3.28 -8.00
N CYS A 344 13.32 2.07 -8.39
CA CYS A 344 12.69 0.85 -7.91
C CYS A 344 13.01 0.56 -6.43
N TRP A 345 12.28 -0.36 -5.89
CA TRP A 345 12.37 -0.85 -4.52
C TRP A 345 12.33 -2.39 -4.53
N GLY A 346 12.90 -3.04 -3.54
CA GLY A 346 12.93 -4.51 -3.45
C GLY A 346 14.32 -5.12 -3.63
#